data_f312e6e4f3def471b1dc2dec64ab5dd5
#
_entry.id   f312e6e4f3def471b1dc2dec64ab5dd5
#
_cell.length_a   1.000
_cell.length_b   1.000
_cell.length_c   1.000
_cell.angle_alpha   90.00
_cell.angle_beta   90.00
_cell.angle_gamma   90.00
#
_symmetry.space_group_name_H-M   'P 1'
#
loop_
_entity.id
_entity.type
_entity.pdbx_description
1 polymer ?
#
loop_
_entity_poly.entity_id
_entity_poly.type
_entity_poly.pdbx_seq_one_letter_code
_entity_poly.pdbx_strand_id
1 'polypeptide(L)'
;MSLLCLILAGGKSIRMGRDKALLYDSVNQLSQKLTLRGTRIIVACGSPNRANLFNSECWFDPADALSLADVLRAFVQEHDEEIQLFPCDMYNLDDEAIDAILAQAPGLPVDQDGRDQFTLARIPKGCTFSSSSSLKGLFSDFKRNQMDFLDRRLENFNFPTQIDDLNKSNQ
;
A
#
# COMPACT_ATOMS: atom_id res chain seq x y z
N MET A 1 -2.31 9.23 19.35
CA MET A 1 -3.14 9.00 18.17
C MET A 1 -2.73 7.67 17.55
N SER A 2 -3.68 6.84 17.26
CA SER A 2 -3.39 5.55 16.61
C SER A 2 -3.26 5.77 15.10
N LEU A 3 -2.19 5.23 14.53
CA LEU A 3 -1.99 5.17 13.09
C LEU A 3 -2.64 3.90 12.56
N LEU A 4 -3.49 4.05 11.56
CA LEU A 4 -4.08 2.93 10.83
C LEU A 4 -3.26 2.64 9.58
N CYS A 5 -2.75 1.42 9.46
CA CYS A 5 -2.07 0.96 8.25
C CYS A 5 -3.07 0.18 7.38
N LEU A 6 -3.26 0.63 6.14
CA LEU A 6 -4.07 -0.06 5.14
C LEU A 6 -3.17 -0.73 4.11
N ILE A 7 -3.20 -2.06 4.05
CA ILE A 7 -2.47 -2.83 3.05
C ILE A 7 -3.40 -3.11 1.86
N LEU A 8 -2.98 -2.68 0.67
CA LEU A 8 -3.74 -2.82 -0.56
C LEU A 8 -3.45 -4.18 -1.20
N ALA A 9 -4.33 -5.14 -0.99
CA ALA A 9 -4.17 -6.54 -1.40
C ALA A 9 -5.32 -7.07 -2.26
N GLY A 10 -6.14 -6.20 -2.82
CA GLY A 10 -7.23 -6.55 -3.70
C GLY A 10 -6.78 -6.78 -5.15
N GLY A 11 -7.62 -7.47 -5.92
CA GLY A 11 -7.41 -7.71 -7.34
C GLY A 11 -6.60 -8.96 -7.65
N LYS A 12 -6.58 -9.33 -8.93
CA LYS A 12 -5.83 -10.47 -9.47
C LYS A 12 -4.63 -9.96 -10.26
N SER A 13 -3.45 -10.49 -9.95
CA SER A 13 -2.21 -10.15 -10.64
C SER A 13 -2.02 -10.99 -11.90
N ILE A 14 -2.84 -10.74 -12.92
CA ILE A 14 -2.81 -11.49 -14.18
C ILE A 14 -1.42 -11.46 -14.83
N ARG A 15 -0.73 -10.32 -14.78
CA ARG A 15 0.61 -10.14 -15.34
C ARG A 15 1.68 -10.99 -14.67
N MET A 16 1.47 -11.35 -13.40
CA MET A 16 2.37 -12.20 -12.60
C MET A 16 2.04 -13.68 -12.73
N GLY A 17 0.88 -14.04 -13.32
CA GLY A 17 0.38 -15.40 -13.37
C GLY A 17 -0.04 -15.97 -12.01
N ARG A 18 0.00 -15.15 -10.94
CA ARG A 18 -0.37 -15.51 -9.58
C ARG A 18 -0.69 -14.26 -8.76
N ASP A 19 -1.33 -14.46 -7.63
CA ASP A 19 -1.73 -13.37 -6.75
C ASP A 19 -0.51 -12.75 -6.06
N LYS A 20 -0.22 -11.48 -6.33
CA LYS A 20 0.90 -10.75 -5.72
C LYS A 20 0.82 -10.68 -4.19
N ALA A 21 -0.39 -10.59 -3.66
CA ALA A 21 -0.61 -10.51 -2.21
C ALA A 21 -0.19 -11.78 -1.48
N LEU A 22 -0.19 -12.92 -2.17
CA LEU A 22 0.20 -14.22 -1.63
C LEU A 22 1.64 -14.61 -1.97
N LEU A 23 2.26 -13.90 -2.89
CA LEU A 23 3.63 -14.16 -3.32
C LEU A 23 4.59 -13.87 -2.16
N TYR A 24 5.44 -14.84 -1.81
CA TYR A 24 6.34 -14.79 -0.66
C TYR A 24 5.64 -14.54 0.69
N ASP A 25 4.34 -14.79 0.77
CA ASP A 25 3.53 -14.44 1.95
C ASP A 25 3.66 -12.96 2.36
N SER A 26 3.83 -12.09 1.37
CA SER A 26 4.27 -10.71 1.55
C SER A 26 3.34 -9.87 2.43
N VAL A 27 2.02 -10.02 2.26
CA VAL A 27 1.02 -9.26 3.05
C VAL A 27 1.05 -9.69 4.51
N ASN A 28 1.07 -10.99 4.80
CA ASN A 28 1.10 -11.49 6.17
C ASN A 28 2.42 -11.15 6.87
N GLN A 29 3.55 -11.20 6.16
CA GLN A 29 4.84 -10.76 6.69
C GLN A 29 4.87 -9.26 6.98
N LEU A 30 4.36 -8.44 6.08
CA LEU A 30 4.23 -7.00 6.30
C LEU A 30 3.31 -6.69 7.47
N SER A 31 2.16 -7.36 7.57
CA SER A 31 1.24 -7.23 8.70
C SER A 31 1.92 -7.52 10.02
N GLN A 32 2.71 -8.58 10.10
CA GLN A 32 3.47 -8.94 11.29
C GLN A 32 4.47 -7.85 11.68
N LYS A 33 5.23 -7.34 10.72
CA LYS A 33 6.20 -6.25 10.95
C LYS A 33 5.54 -4.98 11.45
N LEU A 34 4.38 -4.63 10.90
CA LEU A 34 3.60 -3.46 11.32
C LEU A 34 2.99 -3.66 12.71
N THR A 35 2.49 -4.86 13.02
CA THR A 35 1.97 -5.19 14.35
C THR A 35 3.04 -5.03 15.43
N LEU A 36 4.27 -5.48 15.16
CA LEU A 36 5.40 -5.32 16.08
C LEU A 36 5.74 -3.84 16.37
N ARG A 37 5.34 -2.93 15.50
CA ARG A 37 5.49 -1.47 15.66
C ARG A 37 4.30 -0.80 16.33
N GLY A 38 3.32 -1.57 16.77
CA GLY A 38 2.16 -1.08 17.51
C GLY A 38 1.10 -0.38 16.66
N THR A 39 1.09 -0.61 15.35
CA THR A 39 0.07 -0.04 14.45
C THR A 39 -1.16 -0.95 14.35
N ARG A 40 -2.33 -0.35 14.15
CA ARG A 40 -3.54 -1.07 13.74
C ARG A 40 -3.46 -1.37 12.25
N ILE A 41 -3.85 -2.58 11.82
CA ILE A 41 -3.74 -3.00 10.44
C ILE A 41 -5.09 -3.46 9.92
N ILE A 42 -5.43 -2.99 8.72
CA ILE A 42 -6.55 -3.51 7.92
C ILE A 42 -6.00 -3.87 6.54
N VAL A 43 -6.42 -5.02 6.02
CA VAL A 43 -6.08 -5.46 4.67
C VAL A 43 -7.30 -5.23 3.77
N ALA A 44 -7.14 -4.36 2.77
CA ALA A 44 -8.12 -4.22 1.70
C ALA A 44 -7.96 -5.40 0.75
N CYS A 45 -8.70 -6.47 0.98
CA CYS A 45 -8.51 -7.75 0.29
C CYS A 45 -9.38 -7.93 -0.96
N GLY A 46 -10.18 -6.93 -1.30
CA GLY A 46 -11.07 -6.91 -2.47
C GLY A 46 -12.44 -7.50 -2.17
N SER A 47 -12.53 -8.78 -1.92
CA SER A 47 -13.82 -9.48 -1.75
C SER A 47 -13.82 -10.41 -0.53
N PRO A 48 -15.02 -10.75 0.03
CA PRO A 48 -15.13 -11.60 1.22
C PRO A 48 -14.49 -12.99 1.09
N ASN A 49 -14.48 -13.56 -0.11
CA ASN A 49 -13.87 -14.87 -0.36
C ASN A 49 -12.35 -14.88 -0.25
N ARG A 50 -11.71 -13.71 -0.17
CA ARG A 50 -10.27 -13.57 0.03
C ARG A 50 -9.88 -13.32 1.50
N ALA A 51 -10.84 -13.10 2.39
CA ALA A 51 -10.57 -12.69 3.77
C ALA A 51 -9.75 -13.71 4.56
N ASN A 52 -9.97 -15.01 4.32
CA ASN A 52 -9.25 -16.08 5.01
C ASN A 52 -7.81 -16.33 4.50
N LEU A 53 -7.38 -15.62 3.45
CA LEU A 53 -5.99 -15.67 2.96
C LEU A 53 -5.04 -14.83 3.84
N PHE A 54 -5.58 -13.94 4.66
CA PHE A 54 -4.81 -12.97 5.44
C PHE A 54 -5.05 -13.14 6.94
N ASN A 55 -4.02 -12.88 7.74
CA ASN A 55 -4.07 -13.02 9.20
C ASN A 55 -4.56 -11.76 9.93
N SER A 56 -4.84 -10.69 9.20
CA SER A 56 -5.29 -9.41 9.74
C SER A 56 -6.76 -9.16 9.45
N GLU A 57 -7.34 -8.17 10.13
CA GLU A 57 -8.66 -7.64 9.81
C GLU A 57 -8.73 -7.30 8.32
N CYS A 58 -9.79 -7.75 7.64
CA CYS A 58 -10.01 -7.47 6.21
C CYS A 58 -11.15 -6.48 6.02
N TRP A 59 -11.01 -5.64 5.01
CA TRP A 59 -12.04 -4.74 4.53
C TRP A 59 -12.31 -5.03 3.04
N PHE A 60 -13.57 -4.97 2.64
CA PHE A 60 -13.99 -5.36 1.30
C PHE A 60 -14.33 -4.15 0.45
N ASP A 61 -13.99 -4.23 -0.84
CA ASP A 61 -14.32 -3.19 -1.80
C ASP A 61 -15.84 -2.98 -1.86
N PRO A 62 -16.32 -1.72 -1.92
CA PRO A 62 -17.72 -1.45 -2.22
C PRO A 62 -18.12 -2.07 -3.56
N ALA A 63 -19.36 -2.56 -3.63
CA ALA A 63 -19.86 -3.24 -4.83
C ALA A 63 -19.88 -2.34 -6.09
N ASP A 64 -19.95 -1.03 -5.90
CA ASP A 64 -19.97 -0.02 -6.95
C ASP A 64 -18.59 0.59 -7.26
N ALA A 65 -17.54 0.16 -6.57
CA ALA A 65 -16.18 0.65 -6.82
C ALA A 65 -15.67 0.18 -8.19
N LEU A 66 -15.24 1.11 -9.02
CA LEU A 66 -14.72 0.87 -10.38
C LEU A 66 -13.21 1.06 -10.46
N SER A 67 -12.59 1.65 -9.45
CA SER A 67 -11.17 1.99 -9.42
C SER A 67 -10.62 1.93 -8.00
N LEU A 68 -9.28 1.88 -7.88
CA LEU A 68 -8.62 1.99 -6.58
C LEU A 68 -8.94 3.35 -5.90
N ALA A 69 -9.11 4.41 -6.69
CA ALA A 69 -9.52 5.71 -6.15
C ALA A 69 -10.89 5.64 -5.44
N ASP A 70 -11.85 4.89 -6.01
CA ASP A 70 -13.15 4.67 -5.37
C ASP A 70 -13.04 3.88 -4.08
N VAL A 71 -12.19 2.86 -4.07
CA VAL A 71 -11.90 2.04 -2.88
C VAL A 71 -11.31 2.90 -1.76
N LEU A 72 -10.29 3.70 -2.06
CA LEU A 72 -9.65 4.58 -1.08
C LEU A 72 -10.61 5.66 -0.54
N ARG A 73 -11.41 6.25 -1.42
CA ARG A 73 -12.41 7.25 -1.02
C ARG A 73 -13.41 6.65 -0.02
N ALA A 74 -13.94 5.47 -0.31
CA ALA A 74 -14.86 4.78 0.58
C ALA A 74 -14.23 4.43 1.92
N PHE A 75 -13.01 3.89 1.89
CA PHE A 75 -12.27 3.53 3.10
C PHE A 75 -12.04 4.74 4.01
N VAL A 76 -11.58 5.85 3.46
CA VAL A 76 -11.30 7.08 4.22
C VAL A 76 -12.58 7.68 4.81
N GLN A 77 -13.72 7.56 4.12
CA GLN A 77 -15.02 8.00 4.65
C GLN A 77 -15.49 7.18 5.85
N GLU A 78 -15.15 5.90 5.89
CA GLU A 78 -15.53 5.00 7.00
C GLU A 78 -14.58 5.10 8.20
N HIS A 79 -13.34 5.55 7.99
CA HIS A 79 -12.29 5.53 9.01
C HIS A 79 -11.73 6.94 9.26
N ASP A 80 -12.22 7.59 10.32
CA ASP A 80 -11.76 8.93 10.73
C ASP A 80 -10.44 8.83 11.52
N GLU A 81 -9.40 8.30 10.88
CA GLU A 81 -8.07 8.10 11.45
C GLU A 81 -7.01 8.63 10.48
N GLU A 82 -5.80 8.81 10.96
CA GLU A 82 -4.64 9.00 10.08
C GLU A 82 -4.25 7.66 9.48
N ILE A 83 -4.13 7.58 8.15
CA ILE A 83 -3.96 6.32 7.43
C ILE A 83 -2.62 6.30 6.69
N GLN A 84 -1.84 5.25 6.90
CA GLN A 84 -0.67 4.93 6.10
C GLN A 84 -1.01 3.82 5.12
N LEU A 85 -0.86 4.08 3.82
CA LEU A 85 -1.03 3.07 2.78
C LEU A 85 0.23 2.23 2.60
N PHE A 86 0.05 0.94 2.32
CA PHE A 86 1.09 0.04 1.87
C PHE A 86 0.59 -0.80 0.70
N PRO A 87 1.37 -0.96 -0.39
CA PRO A 87 1.04 -1.89 -1.47
C PRO A 87 1.46 -3.31 -1.12
N CYS A 88 0.97 -4.30 -1.85
CA CYS A 88 1.35 -5.69 -1.68
C CYS A 88 2.52 -6.15 -2.58
N ASP A 89 3.01 -5.30 -3.47
CA ASP A 89 3.95 -5.64 -4.54
C ASP A 89 5.31 -4.94 -4.46
N MET A 90 5.62 -4.31 -3.34
CA MET A 90 6.95 -3.77 -3.06
C MET A 90 7.75 -4.76 -2.21
N TYR A 91 8.30 -5.79 -2.84
CA TYR A 91 8.99 -6.89 -2.15
C TYR A 91 10.35 -6.51 -1.57
N ASN A 92 10.89 -5.35 -1.95
CA ASN A 92 12.17 -4.83 -1.44
C ASN A 92 12.03 -4.00 -0.15
N LEU A 93 10.83 -3.81 0.38
CA LEU A 93 10.64 -3.06 1.62
C LEU A 93 11.26 -3.81 2.81
N ASP A 94 12.38 -3.30 3.30
CA ASP A 94 13.03 -3.77 4.51
C ASP A 94 12.57 -2.98 5.75
N ASP A 95 13.10 -3.33 6.90
CA ASP A 95 12.70 -2.70 8.17
C ASP A 95 13.02 -1.20 8.19
N GLU A 96 14.17 -0.78 7.64
CA GLU A 96 14.53 0.63 7.54
C GLU A 96 13.54 1.41 6.67
N ALA A 97 13.15 0.84 5.51
CA ALA A 97 12.16 1.45 4.63
C ALA A 97 10.78 1.56 5.29
N ILE A 98 10.35 0.52 5.98
CA ILE A 98 9.08 0.52 6.73
C ILE A 98 9.10 1.60 7.81
N ASP A 99 10.17 1.70 8.59
CA ASP A 99 10.31 2.70 9.63
C ASP A 99 10.29 4.13 9.06
N ALA A 100 10.96 4.36 7.94
CA ALA A 100 10.96 5.66 7.26
C ALA A 100 9.56 6.03 6.74
N ILE A 101 8.83 5.08 6.16
CA ILE A 101 7.46 5.29 5.69
C ILE A 101 6.51 5.60 6.85
N LEU A 102 6.64 4.87 7.96
CA LEU A 102 5.83 5.13 9.16
C LEU A 102 6.14 6.48 9.83
N ALA A 103 7.36 6.99 9.67
CA ALA A 103 7.79 8.27 10.23
C ALA A 103 7.45 9.48 9.35
N GLN A 104 6.97 9.28 8.12
CA GLN A 104 6.68 10.39 7.22
C GLN A 104 5.52 11.26 7.71
N ALA A 105 5.57 12.56 7.38
CA ALA A 105 4.42 13.45 7.55
C ALA A 105 3.32 13.13 6.53
N PRO A 106 2.06 13.55 6.77
CA PRO A 106 1.02 13.45 5.76
C PRO A 106 1.47 13.98 4.41
N GLY A 107 1.31 13.18 3.36
CA GLY A 107 1.80 13.53 2.03
C GLY A 107 2.00 12.32 1.13
N LEU A 108 2.64 12.58 0.02
CA LEU A 108 2.87 11.61 -1.05
C LEU A 108 4.37 11.35 -1.21
N PRO A 109 4.86 10.14 -0.96
CA PRO A 109 6.28 9.82 -1.18
C PRO A 109 6.67 9.95 -2.65
N VAL A 110 7.88 10.43 -2.89
CA VAL A 110 8.50 10.50 -4.21
C VAL A 110 9.79 9.69 -4.18
N ASP A 111 9.95 8.79 -5.14
CA ASP A 111 11.12 7.92 -5.24
C ASP A 111 12.34 8.62 -5.86
N GLN A 112 13.46 7.88 -5.99
CA GLN A 112 14.70 8.40 -6.56
C GLN A 112 14.59 8.89 -8.02
N ASP A 113 13.59 8.39 -8.77
CA ASP A 113 13.33 8.78 -10.17
C ASP A 113 12.33 9.95 -10.28
N GLY A 114 11.92 10.53 -9.15
CA GLY A 114 10.94 11.61 -9.09
C GLY A 114 9.50 11.16 -9.33
N ARG A 115 9.20 9.86 -9.15
CA ARG A 115 7.86 9.31 -9.35
C ARG A 115 7.07 9.33 -8.05
N ASP A 116 5.82 9.78 -8.15
CA ASP A 116 4.87 9.77 -7.06
C ASP A 116 4.48 8.31 -6.70
N GLN A 117 4.66 7.94 -5.43
CA GLN A 117 4.30 6.62 -4.90
C GLN A 117 2.95 6.69 -4.20
N PHE A 118 1.87 6.66 -4.98
CA PHE A 118 0.49 6.83 -4.50
C PHE A 118 0.11 5.78 -3.44
N THR A 119 0.54 4.55 -3.61
CA THR A 119 0.21 3.44 -2.70
C THR A 119 1.01 3.44 -1.39
N LEU A 120 1.88 4.43 -1.19
CA LEU A 120 2.60 4.69 0.06
C LEU A 120 2.18 6.03 0.70
N ALA A 121 1.11 6.64 0.23
CA ALA A 121 0.65 7.92 0.75
C ALA A 121 0.31 7.86 2.23
N ARG A 122 0.58 8.95 2.95
CA ARG A 122 0.12 9.21 4.30
C ARG A 122 -1.07 10.15 4.23
N ILE A 123 -2.24 9.65 4.60
CA ILE A 123 -3.50 10.38 4.52
C ILE A 123 -3.83 10.97 5.90
N PRO A 124 -3.96 12.30 6.03
CA PRO A 124 -4.27 12.90 7.33
C PRO A 124 -5.69 12.56 7.78
N LYS A 125 -5.90 12.53 9.07
CA LYS A 125 -7.24 12.44 9.67
C LYS A 125 -8.12 13.57 9.14
N GLY A 126 -9.39 13.27 8.86
CA GLY A 126 -10.35 14.26 8.37
C GLY A 126 -10.17 14.62 6.88
N CYS A 127 -9.34 13.88 6.15
CA CYS A 127 -9.17 14.08 4.72
C CYS A 127 -10.47 13.77 3.97
N THR A 128 -10.83 14.66 3.03
CA THR A 128 -11.93 14.44 2.09
C THR A 128 -11.38 14.43 0.68
N PHE A 129 -11.59 13.33 -0.02
CA PHE A 129 -11.14 13.19 -1.40
C PHE A 129 -12.17 13.75 -2.40
N SER A 130 -11.67 14.26 -3.51
CA SER A 130 -12.51 14.63 -4.67
C SER A 130 -13.17 13.40 -5.30
N SER A 131 -14.05 13.62 -6.27
CA SER A 131 -14.71 12.56 -7.05
C SER A 131 -13.84 11.98 -8.16
N SER A 132 -12.54 12.31 -8.21
CA SER A 132 -11.62 11.79 -9.24
C SER A 132 -11.56 10.26 -9.25
N SER A 133 -11.54 9.67 -10.44
CA SER A 133 -11.38 8.23 -10.64
C SER A 133 -9.91 7.80 -10.74
N SER A 134 -8.96 8.75 -10.75
CA SER A 134 -7.53 8.47 -10.79
C SER A 134 -6.84 8.77 -9.47
N LEU A 135 -5.78 8.02 -9.14
CA LEU A 135 -4.96 8.29 -7.96
C LEU A 135 -4.26 9.65 -8.07
N LYS A 136 -3.79 10.02 -9.26
CA LYS A 136 -3.18 11.33 -9.49
C LYS A 136 -4.13 12.47 -9.15
N GLY A 137 -5.39 12.38 -9.54
CA GLY A 137 -6.41 13.36 -9.21
C GLY A 137 -6.77 13.35 -7.72
N LEU A 138 -6.86 12.16 -7.12
CA LEU A 138 -7.19 11.99 -5.71
C LEU A 138 -6.15 12.65 -4.79
N PHE A 139 -4.86 12.53 -5.12
CA PHE A 139 -3.75 13.04 -4.34
C PHE A 139 -3.16 14.36 -4.86
N SER A 140 -3.85 15.07 -5.74
CA SER A 140 -3.32 16.28 -6.41
C SER A 140 -2.85 17.38 -5.46
N ASP A 141 -3.52 17.53 -4.30
CA ASP A 141 -3.22 18.57 -3.31
C ASP A 141 -2.27 18.10 -2.20
N PHE A 142 -1.80 16.84 -2.26
CA PHE A 142 -0.91 16.30 -1.25
C PHE A 142 0.51 16.87 -1.39
N LYS A 143 1.11 17.21 -0.25
CA LYS A 143 2.52 17.58 -0.19
C LYS A 143 3.38 16.39 -0.59
N ARG A 144 4.45 16.63 -1.36
CA ARG A 144 5.40 15.59 -1.75
C ARG A 144 6.51 15.44 -0.71
N ASN A 145 6.76 14.20 -0.31
CA ASN A 145 7.81 13.81 0.63
C ASN A 145 8.93 13.10 -0.14
N GLN A 146 10.11 13.70 -0.22
CA GLN A 146 11.25 13.11 -0.92
C GLN A 146 11.80 11.90 -0.16
N MET A 147 11.83 10.74 -0.80
CA MET A 147 12.32 9.47 -0.23
C MET A 147 13.30 8.75 -1.17
N ASP A 148 14.08 9.52 -1.94
CA ASP A 148 15.11 9.03 -2.86
C ASP A 148 16.18 8.17 -2.15
N PHE A 149 16.41 8.39 -0.85
CA PHE A 149 17.31 7.58 -0.02
C PHE A 149 16.86 6.12 0.16
N LEU A 150 15.61 5.80 -0.14
CA LEU A 150 15.09 4.42 -0.09
C LEU A 150 15.42 3.60 -1.36
N ASP A 151 15.97 4.23 -2.38
CA ASP A 151 16.46 3.60 -3.60
C ASP A 151 15.41 2.68 -4.24
N ARG A 152 15.86 1.50 -4.66
CA ARG A 152 15.04 0.46 -5.28
C ARG A 152 14.04 -0.21 -4.32
N ARG A 153 14.09 0.09 -3.03
CA ARG A 153 13.14 -0.44 -2.06
C ARG A 153 11.70 0.01 -2.31
N LEU A 154 11.49 1.11 -3.04
CA LEU A 154 10.17 1.60 -3.47
C LEU A 154 9.74 1.07 -4.85
N GLU A 155 10.47 0.11 -5.43
CA GLU A 155 10.15 -0.45 -6.73
C GLU A 155 8.96 -1.41 -6.65
N ASN A 156 7.97 -1.21 -7.53
CA ASN A 156 6.84 -2.12 -7.71
C ASN A 156 7.20 -3.25 -8.66
N PHE A 157 6.80 -4.47 -8.34
CA PHE A 157 7.03 -5.65 -9.15
C PHE A 157 5.73 -6.03 -9.88
N ASN A 158 5.73 -5.86 -11.21
CA ASN A 158 4.57 -6.11 -12.06
C ASN A 158 4.72 -7.33 -12.97
N PHE A 159 5.95 -7.82 -13.16
CA PHE A 159 6.26 -8.94 -14.06
C PHE A 159 7.16 -9.97 -13.37
N PRO A 160 7.02 -11.28 -13.71
CA PRO A 160 7.85 -12.35 -13.11
C PRO A 160 9.36 -12.12 -13.26
N THR A 161 9.80 -11.54 -14.38
CA THR A 161 11.22 -11.25 -14.65
C THR A 161 11.85 -10.30 -13.62
N GLN A 162 11.07 -9.38 -13.04
CA GLN A 162 11.55 -8.48 -11.99
C GLN A 162 11.89 -9.24 -10.70
N ILE A 163 11.13 -10.29 -10.39
CA ILE A 163 11.37 -11.15 -9.23
C ILE A 163 12.60 -12.03 -9.43
N ASP A 164 12.80 -12.55 -10.64
CA ASP A 164 13.99 -13.32 -10.98
C ASP A 164 15.27 -12.50 -10.82
N ASP A 165 15.24 -11.24 -11.23
CA ASP A 165 16.36 -10.29 -11.06
C ASP A 165 16.62 -9.98 -9.59
N LEU A 166 15.59 -9.86 -8.78
CA LEU A 166 15.71 -9.69 -7.32
C LEU A 166 16.42 -10.88 -6.68
N ASN A 167 16.03 -12.09 -7.05
CA ASN A 167 16.64 -13.32 -6.53
C ASN A 167 18.12 -13.44 -6.91
N LYS A 168 18.50 -13.00 -8.11
CA LYS A 168 19.91 -13.00 -8.57
C LYS A 168 20.77 -11.98 -7.81
N SER A 169 20.22 -10.84 -7.43
CA SER A 169 20.97 -9.82 -6.70
C SER A 169 21.20 -10.16 -5.22
N ASN A 170 20.49 -11.15 -4.69
CA ASN A 170 20.62 -11.63 -3.31
C ASN A 170 21.53 -12.88 -3.18
N GLN A 171 22.12 -13.34 -4.27
CA GLN A 171 23.12 -14.40 -4.30
C GLN A 171 24.52 -13.82 -4.42
#